data_5eda3e33f9f2cd13a43c4ba9adfab3b3
#
_entry.id   5eda3e33f9f2cd13a43c4ba9adfab3b3
#
_cell.length_a   1.000
_cell.length_b   1.000
_cell.length_c   1.000
_cell.angle_alpha   90.00
_cell.angle_beta   90.00
_cell.angle_gamma   90.00
#
_symmetry.space_group_name_H-M   'P 1'
#
loop_
_entity.id
_entity.type
_entity.pdbx_description
1 polymer ?
#
loop_
_entity_poly.entity_id
_entity_poly.type
_entity_poly.pdbx_seq_one_letter_code
_entity_poly.pdbx_strand_id
1 'polypeptide(L)'
;MIALIDDASRYITGARVFYRDNFNSLLQVMKSAVSKFGVPKLWNFDNGGAYKNRQMELLAARTGSTVHYCHPYSPAQKAKIERWFRTLRDKWLATTDLSEFSSLEAIQESLNRFVDKYNHTVHSSLNGQSPDERFFSEPEYIRRLSREDIEKNFLLEIDRRVSPDCVLVIEDVEYEVDSRYAKKKVKIRYSPDMKDIYLVENDDTLTPIRLLNKQENADVKRKKFYLSGGEEA
;
A
#
# COMPACT_ATOMS: atom_id res chain seq x y z
N MET A 1 -7.31 9.52 10.80
CA MET A 1 -6.94 10.28 9.58
C MET A 1 -5.44 10.11 9.31
N ILE A 2 -5.06 9.90 8.05
CA ILE A 2 -3.67 9.75 7.62
C ILE A 2 -3.33 10.88 6.65
N ALA A 3 -2.14 11.47 6.80
CA ALA A 3 -1.62 12.48 5.88
C ALA A 3 -0.15 12.27 5.58
N LEU A 4 0.26 12.65 4.37
CA LEU A 4 1.62 12.62 3.87
C LEU A 4 2.03 14.03 3.44
N ILE A 5 3.20 14.46 3.88
CA ILE A 5 3.79 15.76 3.56
C ILE A 5 5.15 15.58 2.90
N ASP A 6 5.42 16.35 1.85
CA ASP A 6 6.78 16.46 1.32
C ASP A 6 7.65 17.32 2.23
N ASP A 7 8.82 16.79 2.58
CA ASP A 7 9.69 17.42 3.56
C ASP A 7 10.30 18.74 3.06
N ALA A 8 10.61 18.84 1.78
CA ALA A 8 11.23 20.03 1.19
C ALA A 8 10.21 21.15 0.97
N SER A 9 9.09 20.85 0.34
CA SER A 9 8.09 21.83 -0.10
C SER A 9 6.95 22.07 0.88
N ARG A 10 6.76 21.22 1.89
CA ARG A 10 5.58 21.21 2.76
C ARG A 10 4.29 20.82 2.04
N TYR A 11 4.36 20.43 0.79
CA TYR A 11 3.22 20.00 -0.01
C TYR A 11 2.55 18.78 0.61
N ILE A 12 1.23 18.81 0.77
CA ILE A 12 0.47 17.66 1.24
C ILE A 12 0.17 16.78 0.04
N THR A 13 0.88 15.68 -0.09
CA THR A 13 0.74 14.73 -1.19
C THR A 13 -0.43 13.76 -0.99
N GLY A 14 -0.93 13.65 0.23
CA GLY A 14 -2.10 12.84 0.55
C GLY A 14 -2.66 13.19 1.93
N ALA A 15 -3.98 13.29 2.03
CA ALA A 15 -4.69 13.39 3.30
C ALA A 15 -6.03 12.69 3.17
N ARG A 16 -6.33 11.73 4.06
CA ARG A 16 -7.57 10.97 4.00
C ARG A 16 -8.11 10.63 5.37
N VAL A 17 -9.42 10.72 5.51
CA VAL A 17 -10.17 10.27 6.68
C VAL A 17 -10.56 8.81 6.54
N PHE A 18 -10.55 8.07 7.65
CA PHE A 18 -10.94 6.67 7.71
C PHE A 18 -11.66 6.41 9.02
N TYR A 19 -12.53 5.42 9.06
CA TYR A 19 -13.10 4.91 10.30
C TYR A 19 -12.06 4.20 11.18
N ARG A 20 -11.01 3.62 10.56
CA ARG A 20 -9.92 2.95 11.27
C ARG A 20 -8.59 3.29 10.60
N ASP A 21 -7.63 3.71 11.38
CA ASP A 21 -6.27 3.94 10.94
C ASP A 21 -5.47 2.64 11.12
N ASN A 22 -5.19 1.97 10.00
CA ASN A 22 -4.41 0.74 9.96
C ASN A 22 -3.45 0.76 8.75
N PHE A 23 -2.68 -0.32 8.58
CA PHE A 23 -1.74 -0.42 7.47
C PHE A 23 -2.40 -0.32 6.09
N ASN A 24 -3.57 -0.95 5.90
CA ASN A 24 -4.30 -0.88 4.63
C ASN A 24 -4.77 0.53 4.29
N SER A 25 -5.20 1.30 5.31
CA SER A 25 -5.56 2.72 5.16
C SER A 25 -4.35 3.55 4.74
N LEU A 26 -3.19 3.33 5.37
CA LEU A 26 -1.93 3.98 4.99
C LEU A 26 -1.54 3.62 3.55
N LEU A 27 -1.61 2.35 3.18
CA LEU A 27 -1.27 1.86 1.85
C LEU A 27 -2.10 2.55 0.75
N GLN A 28 -3.40 2.78 1.00
CA GLN A 28 -4.27 3.51 0.08
C GLN A 28 -3.81 4.96 -0.12
N VAL A 29 -3.44 5.66 0.96
CA VAL A 29 -2.95 7.05 0.88
C VAL A 29 -1.61 7.10 0.13
N MET A 30 -0.68 6.19 0.45
CA MET A 30 0.61 6.08 -0.23
C MET A 30 0.46 5.79 -1.72
N LYS A 31 -0.39 4.82 -2.09
CA LYS A 31 -0.66 4.46 -3.50
C LYS A 31 -1.22 5.64 -4.27
N SER A 32 -2.18 6.36 -3.70
CA SER A 32 -2.75 7.56 -4.29
C SER A 32 -1.71 8.68 -4.45
N ALA A 33 -0.88 8.91 -3.44
CA ALA A 33 0.19 9.89 -3.48
C ALA A 33 1.23 9.57 -4.56
N VAL A 34 1.70 8.31 -4.61
CA VAL A 34 2.66 7.85 -5.63
C VAL A 34 2.10 7.97 -7.03
N SER A 35 0.83 7.62 -7.24
CA SER A 35 0.16 7.73 -8.53
C SER A 35 0.08 9.17 -9.05
N LYS A 36 -0.13 10.14 -8.14
CA LYS A 36 -0.30 11.55 -8.52
C LYS A 36 1.02 12.32 -8.57
N PHE A 37 1.87 12.12 -7.58
CA PHE A 37 3.02 12.98 -7.30
C PHE A 37 4.36 12.28 -7.45
N GLY A 38 4.37 10.98 -7.78
CA GLY A 38 5.60 10.20 -7.93
C GLY A 38 6.07 9.54 -6.64
N VAL A 39 7.15 8.77 -6.77
CA VAL A 39 7.73 7.96 -5.69
C VAL A 39 8.74 8.76 -4.90
N PRO A 40 8.62 8.90 -3.57
CA PRO A 40 9.62 9.58 -2.77
C PRO A 40 10.90 8.75 -2.68
N LYS A 41 12.03 9.42 -2.48
CA LYS A 41 13.31 8.76 -2.19
C LYS A 41 13.29 8.06 -0.83
N LEU A 42 12.61 8.70 0.15
CA LEU A 42 12.56 8.27 1.54
C LEU A 42 11.14 8.41 2.10
N TRP A 43 10.65 7.34 2.70
CA TRP A 43 9.48 7.36 3.57
C TRP A 43 9.93 7.54 5.01
N ASN A 44 9.43 8.55 5.69
CA ASN A 44 9.75 8.83 7.09
C ASN A 44 8.51 8.62 7.96
N PHE A 45 8.55 7.60 8.81
CA PHE A 45 7.43 7.22 9.66
C PHE A 45 7.83 7.16 11.14
N ASP A 46 6.84 7.11 12.01
CA ASP A 46 7.10 6.76 13.39
C ASP A 46 7.22 5.23 13.59
N ASN A 47 7.58 4.83 14.82
CA ASN A 47 7.70 3.44 15.20
C ASN A 47 6.36 2.75 15.51
N GLY A 48 5.23 3.36 15.13
CA GLY A 48 3.91 2.75 15.31
C GLY A 48 3.77 1.44 14.52
N GLY A 49 3.10 0.45 15.09
CA GLY A 49 2.97 -0.88 14.48
C GLY A 49 2.30 -0.88 13.10
N ALA A 50 1.49 0.14 12.80
CA ALA A 50 0.91 0.33 11.48
C ALA A 50 1.97 0.69 10.41
N TYR A 51 3.10 1.25 10.80
CA TYR A 51 4.16 1.71 9.90
C TYR A 51 5.35 0.76 9.86
N LYS A 52 5.74 0.21 11.02
CA LYS A 52 6.90 -0.67 11.16
C LYS A 52 6.50 -2.13 10.97
N ASN A 53 6.46 -2.57 9.73
CA ASN A 53 6.17 -3.96 9.38
C ASN A 53 6.88 -4.38 8.09
N ARG A 54 6.97 -5.70 7.88
CA ARG A 54 7.65 -6.29 6.70
C ARG A 54 7.03 -5.81 5.37
N GLN A 55 5.73 -5.58 5.32
CA GLN A 55 5.07 -5.14 4.08
C GLN A 55 5.55 -3.76 3.64
N MET A 56 5.78 -2.85 4.60
CA MET A 56 6.32 -1.52 4.32
C MET A 56 7.73 -1.61 3.73
N GLU A 57 8.58 -2.46 4.28
CA GLU A 57 9.95 -2.67 3.78
C GLU A 57 9.95 -3.25 2.36
N LEU A 58 9.09 -4.25 2.10
CA LEU A 58 8.93 -4.85 0.78
C LEU A 58 8.41 -3.83 -0.25
N LEU A 59 7.41 -3.03 0.12
CA LEU A 59 6.87 -1.98 -0.73
C LEU A 59 7.94 -0.94 -1.08
N ALA A 60 8.68 -0.47 -0.10
CA ALA A 60 9.74 0.50 -0.31
C ALA A 60 10.82 -0.06 -1.25
N ALA A 61 11.27 -1.30 -1.02
CA ALA A 61 12.25 -1.96 -1.87
C ALA A 61 11.76 -2.09 -3.33
N ARG A 62 10.52 -2.55 -3.54
CA ARG A 62 9.92 -2.70 -4.87
C ARG A 62 9.73 -1.37 -5.60
N THR A 63 9.39 -0.31 -4.88
CA THR A 63 9.26 1.03 -5.45
C THR A 63 10.60 1.78 -5.57
N GLY A 64 11.71 1.20 -5.10
CA GLY A 64 13.03 1.83 -5.08
C GLY A 64 13.11 3.02 -4.13
N SER A 65 12.36 2.98 -3.03
CA SER A 65 12.40 3.93 -1.92
C SER A 65 13.14 3.30 -0.74
N THR A 66 13.51 4.12 0.24
CA THR A 66 13.96 3.67 1.56
C THR A 66 12.92 4.01 2.61
N VAL A 67 12.95 3.31 3.74
CA VAL A 67 12.11 3.64 4.91
C VAL A 67 13.03 4.03 6.05
N HIS A 68 12.71 5.15 6.67
CA HIS A 68 13.32 5.59 7.91
C HIS A 68 12.27 5.65 9.01
N TYR A 69 12.57 5.05 10.14
CA TYR A 69 11.72 5.14 11.33
C TYR A 69 12.33 6.11 12.32
N CYS A 70 11.56 7.13 12.69
CA CYS A 70 12.02 8.18 13.61
C CYS A 70 12.48 7.57 14.93
N HIS A 71 13.60 8.06 15.46
CA HIS A 71 14.05 7.67 16.80
C HIS A 71 13.03 8.12 17.85
N PRO A 72 12.80 7.32 18.90
CA PRO A 72 12.04 7.76 20.05
C PRO A 72 12.62 9.09 20.59
N TYR A 73 11.73 9.99 21.01
CA TYR A 73 12.08 11.30 21.55
C TYR A 73 12.84 12.26 20.60
N SER A 74 12.69 12.08 19.28
CA SER A 74 13.28 12.97 18.26
C SER A 74 12.21 13.82 17.57
N PRO A 75 11.65 14.85 18.22
CA PRO A 75 10.52 15.63 17.71
C PRO A 75 10.84 16.39 16.41
N ALA A 76 12.10 16.74 16.19
CA ALA A 76 12.51 17.44 14.98
C ALA A 76 12.21 16.65 13.69
N GLN A 77 12.27 15.31 13.74
CA GLN A 77 12.02 14.44 12.59
C GLN A 77 10.55 14.44 12.10
N LYS A 78 9.62 14.85 12.98
CA LYS A 78 8.18 14.91 12.68
C LYS A 78 7.60 16.32 12.73
N ALA A 79 8.39 17.31 13.12
CA ALA A 79 7.93 18.66 13.41
C ALA A 79 7.08 19.28 12.28
N LYS A 80 7.35 18.92 11.02
CA LYS A 80 6.65 19.47 9.85
C LYS A 80 5.23 18.94 9.74
N ILE A 81 5.05 17.64 9.82
CA ILE A 81 3.71 17.02 9.76
C ILE A 81 2.91 17.33 11.02
N GLU A 82 3.52 17.40 12.19
CA GLU A 82 2.86 17.79 13.44
C GLU A 82 2.37 19.24 13.38
N ARG A 83 3.18 20.15 12.81
CA ARG A 83 2.79 21.54 12.59
C ARG A 83 1.62 21.65 11.62
N TRP A 84 1.63 20.84 10.56
CA TRP A 84 0.51 20.79 9.63
C TRP A 84 -0.77 20.27 10.32
N PHE A 85 -0.70 19.22 11.13
CA PHE A 85 -1.85 18.72 11.91
C PHE A 85 -2.38 19.77 12.89
N ARG A 86 -1.51 20.60 13.48
CA ARG A 86 -1.94 21.75 14.28
C ARG A 86 -2.71 22.76 13.42
N THR A 87 -2.16 23.14 12.28
CA THR A 87 -2.83 24.05 11.34
C THR A 87 -4.18 23.51 10.88
N LEU A 88 -4.26 22.22 10.57
CA LEU A 88 -5.50 21.55 10.21
C LEU A 88 -6.53 21.61 11.33
N ARG A 89 -6.12 21.33 12.58
CA ARG A 89 -6.98 21.42 13.75
C ARG A 89 -7.53 22.82 13.94
N ASP A 90 -6.66 23.81 13.89
CA ASP A 90 -7.01 25.19 14.22
C ASP A 90 -7.84 25.87 13.10
N LYS A 91 -7.57 25.54 11.83
CA LYS A 91 -8.16 26.23 10.68
C LYS A 91 -9.26 25.46 9.96
N TRP A 92 -9.32 24.13 10.13
CA TRP A 92 -10.34 23.31 9.50
C TRP A 92 -11.24 22.65 10.54
N LEU A 93 -10.70 21.85 11.46
CA LEU A 93 -11.51 21.12 12.41
C LEU A 93 -12.26 22.02 13.39
N ALA A 94 -11.62 23.07 13.89
CA ALA A 94 -12.25 24.03 14.81
C ALA A 94 -13.35 24.90 14.15
N THR A 95 -13.35 25.01 12.83
CA THR A 95 -14.32 25.81 12.07
C THR A 95 -15.34 24.95 11.31
N THR A 96 -15.25 23.64 11.43
CA THR A 96 -16.08 22.68 10.69
C THR A 96 -16.97 21.91 11.68
N ASP A 97 -18.28 22.05 11.54
CA ASP A 97 -19.21 21.20 12.29
C ASP A 97 -19.33 19.85 11.59
N LEU A 98 -18.70 18.83 12.19
CA LEU A 98 -18.71 17.47 11.62
C LEU A 98 -20.11 16.82 11.64
N SER A 99 -21.03 17.31 12.45
CA SER A 99 -22.40 16.80 12.51
C SER A 99 -23.26 17.17 11.29
N GLU A 100 -22.84 18.18 10.53
CA GLU A 100 -23.52 18.60 9.30
C GLU A 100 -23.23 17.67 8.11
N PHE A 101 -22.23 16.79 8.21
CA PHE A 101 -21.86 15.88 7.12
C PHE A 101 -22.65 14.57 7.18
N SER A 102 -23.30 14.24 6.08
CA SER A 102 -24.10 13.01 5.95
C SER A 102 -23.26 11.75 5.75
N SER A 103 -21.98 11.88 5.37
CA SER A 103 -21.11 10.75 5.06
C SER A 103 -19.63 11.07 5.24
N LEU A 104 -18.80 10.01 5.30
CA LEU A 104 -17.33 10.13 5.34
C LEU A 104 -16.79 10.79 4.07
N GLU A 105 -17.43 10.56 2.93
CA GLU A 105 -17.07 11.14 1.63
C GLU A 105 -17.24 12.66 1.65
N ALA A 106 -18.32 13.17 2.25
CA ALA A 106 -18.56 14.60 2.39
C ALA A 106 -17.50 15.27 3.29
N ILE A 107 -17.10 14.60 4.38
CA ILE A 107 -15.98 15.03 5.22
C ILE A 107 -14.67 15.05 4.40
N GLN A 108 -14.43 14.01 3.60
CA GLN A 108 -13.25 13.91 2.74
C GLN A 108 -13.20 15.04 1.71
N GLU A 109 -14.30 15.41 1.10
CA GLU A 109 -14.37 16.52 0.16
C GLU A 109 -14.05 17.86 0.83
N SER A 110 -14.57 18.07 2.05
CA SER A 110 -14.23 19.25 2.85
C SER A 110 -12.75 19.31 3.18
N LEU A 111 -12.16 18.18 3.59
CA LEU A 111 -10.71 18.07 3.83
C LEU A 111 -9.91 18.35 2.55
N ASN A 112 -10.34 17.82 1.41
CA ASN A 112 -9.65 18.06 0.13
C ASN A 112 -9.61 19.54 -0.23
N ARG A 113 -10.71 20.28 -0.05
CA ARG A 113 -10.73 21.74 -0.25
C ARG A 113 -9.77 22.48 0.68
N PHE A 114 -9.69 22.04 1.94
CA PHE A 114 -8.73 22.60 2.89
C PHE A 114 -7.28 22.34 2.47
N VAL A 115 -6.97 21.10 2.08
CA VAL A 115 -5.63 20.71 1.62
C VAL A 115 -5.22 21.48 0.37
N ASP A 116 -6.14 21.60 -0.60
CA ASP A 116 -5.90 22.37 -1.81
C ASP A 116 -5.58 23.84 -1.48
N LYS A 117 -6.40 24.49 -0.67
CA LYS A 117 -6.15 25.84 -0.19
C LYS A 117 -4.80 25.96 0.52
N TYR A 118 -4.44 24.99 1.39
CA TYR A 118 -3.17 24.98 2.08
C TYR A 118 -2.00 24.91 1.10
N ASN A 119 -2.06 23.99 0.14
CA ASN A 119 -0.99 23.79 -0.84
C ASN A 119 -0.76 25.05 -1.72
N HIS A 120 -1.80 25.83 -2.00
CA HIS A 120 -1.70 27.07 -2.80
C HIS A 120 -1.49 28.35 -1.97
N THR A 121 -1.45 28.26 -0.64
CA THR A 121 -1.22 29.42 0.23
C THR A 121 0.27 29.60 0.49
N VAL A 122 0.77 30.84 0.36
CA VAL A 122 2.16 31.19 0.70
C VAL A 122 2.53 30.69 2.10
N HIS A 123 3.65 29.99 2.18
CA HIS A 123 4.11 29.40 3.43
C HIS A 123 5.34 30.15 3.99
N SER A 124 5.28 30.56 5.26
CA SER A 124 6.32 31.38 5.89
C SER A 124 7.75 30.83 5.84
N SER A 125 7.92 29.50 5.74
CA SER A 125 9.24 28.87 5.65
C SER A 125 9.72 28.60 4.23
N LEU A 126 9.02 29.08 3.20
CA LEU A 126 9.32 28.81 1.79
C LEU A 126 9.69 30.10 1.01
N ASN A 127 10.22 31.10 1.68
CA ASN A 127 10.72 32.35 1.06
C ASN A 127 9.68 33.00 0.13
N GLY A 128 8.42 33.04 0.54
CA GLY A 128 7.34 33.67 -0.22
C GLY A 128 6.66 32.76 -1.24
N GLN A 129 7.05 31.50 -1.34
CA GLN A 129 6.40 30.50 -2.19
C GLN A 129 5.29 29.75 -1.44
N SER A 130 4.32 29.23 -2.20
CA SER A 130 3.38 28.23 -1.73
C SER A 130 4.04 26.82 -1.75
N PRO A 131 3.50 25.85 -1.01
CA PRO A 131 3.90 24.44 -1.12
C PRO A 131 3.83 23.91 -2.56
N ASP A 132 2.80 24.28 -3.32
CA ASP A 132 2.60 23.91 -4.71
C ASP A 132 3.73 24.44 -5.61
N GLU A 133 3.99 25.72 -5.57
CA GLU A 133 5.07 26.34 -6.34
C GLU A 133 6.42 25.70 -6.01
N ARG A 134 6.71 25.42 -4.73
CA ARG A 134 7.97 24.79 -4.33
C ARG A 134 8.04 23.32 -4.74
N PHE A 135 6.95 22.56 -4.66
CA PHE A 135 6.93 21.14 -5.03
C PHE A 135 7.18 20.94 -6.53
N PHE A 136 6.57 21.76 -7.37
CA PHE A 136 6.70 21.65 -8.82
C PHE A 136 7.82 22.49 -9.42
N SER A 137 8.62 23.22 -8.62
CA SER A 137 9.75 24.00 -9.12
C SER A 137 10.90 23.17 -9.70
N GLU A 138 11.01 21.90 -9.31
CA GLU A 138 12.10 20.98 -9.70
C GLU A 138 11.51 19.63 -10.16
N PRO A 139 10.77 19.60 -11.30
CA PRO A 139 10.02 18.43 -11.74
C PRO A 139 10.92 17.24 -12.11
N GLU A 140 12.19 17.46 -12.42
CA GLU A 140 13.20 16.44 -12.74
C GLU A 140 13.49 15.50 -11.56
N TYR A 141 13.21 15.93 -10.33
CA TYR A 141 13.34 15.06 -9.15
C TYR A 141 12.12 14.20 -8.87
N ILE A 142 11.01 14.43 -9.58
CA ILE A 142 9.77 13.65 -9.43
C ILE A 142 9.88 12.36 -10.22
N ARG A 143 10.22 11.26 -9.55
CA ARG A 143 10.30 9.93 -10.16
C ARG A 143 8.91 9.29 -10.26
N ARG A 144 8.44 9.05 -11.46
CA ARG A 144 7.13 8.43 -11.73
C ARG A 144 7.28 6.96 -12.07
N LEU A 145 6.29 6.17 -11.68
CA LEU A 145 6.11 4.78 -12.10
C LEU A 145 4.93 4.70 -13.07
N SER A 146 4.93 3.67 -13.92
CA SER A 146 3.77 3.33 -14.72
C SER A 146 2.59 2.92 -13.82
N ARG A 147 1.36 3.02 -14.33
CA ARG A 147 0.18 2.55 -13.60
C ARG A 147 0.30 1.06 -13.26
N GLU A 148 0.81 0.27 -14.19
CA GLU A 148 0.99 -1.17 -14.03
C GLU A 148 2.02 -1.48 -12.91
N ASP A 149 3.14 -0.76 -12.88
CA ASP A 149 4.14 -0.92 -11.81
C ASP A 149 3.58 -0.52 -10.45
N ILE A 150 2.76 0.54 -10.38
CA ILE A 150 2.10 0.92 -9.13
C ILE A 150 1.17 -0.20 -8.65
N GLU A 151 0.32 -0.75 -9.53
CA GLU A 151 -0.56 -1.86 -9.15
C GLU A 151 0.23 -3.05 -8.61
N LYS A 152 1.29 -3.48 -9.31
CA LYS A 152 2.14 -4.61 -8.91
C LYS A 152 2.92 -4.36 -7.61
N ASN A 153 3.50 -3.17 -7.47
CA ASN A 153 4.37 -2.86 -6.33
C ASN A 153 3.60 -2.68 -5.02
N PHE A 154 2.33 -2.27 -5.09
CA PHE A 154 1.47 -2.07 -3.93
C PHE A 154 0.69 -3.31 -3.49
N LEU A 155 0.96 -4.47 -4.08
CA LEU A 155 0.45 -5.75 -3.57
C LEU A 155 1.11 -6.12 -2.24
N LEU A 156 0.33 -6.68 -1.33
CA LEU A 156 0.82 -7.32 -0.10
C LEU A 156 1.47 -8.65 -0.42
N GLU A 157 2.39 -9.13 0.42
CA GLU A 157 3.13 -10.37 0.17
C GLU A 157 3.09 -11.28 1.40
N ILE A 158 2.76 -12.55 1.20
CA ILE A 158 2.80 -13.59 2.23
C ILE A 158 3.42 -14.87 1.69
N ASP A 159 4.03 -15.62 2.59
CA ASP A 159 4.46 -17.00 2.31
C ASP A 159 3.34 -17.96 2.69
N ARG A 160 3.03 -18.93 1.83
CA ARG A 160 2.05 -20.00 2.08
C ARG A 160 2.63 -21.36 1.70
N ARG A 161 2.22 -22.41 2.41
CA ARG A 161 2.51 -23.78 2.04
C ARG A 161 1.36 -24.35 1.23
N VAL A 162 1.69 -24.92 0.10
CA VAL A 162 0.73 -25.63 -0.76
C VAL A 162 0.50 -27.02 -0.20
N SER A 163 -0.75 -27.45 -0.13
CA SER A 163 -1.12 -28.81 0.28
C SER A 163 -0.69 -29.85 -0.77
N PRO A 164 -0.70 -31.16 -0.44
CA PRO A 164 -0.49 -32.24 -1.43
C PRO A 164 -1.50 -32.20 -2.59
N ASP A 165 -2.71 -31.69 -2.32
CA ASP A 165 -3.81 -31.57 -3.30
C ASP A 165 -3.77 -30.27 -4.09
N CYS A 166 -2.62 -29.54 -4.07
CA CYS A 166 -2.39 -28.31 -4.82
C CYS A 166 -3.28 -27.13 -4.38
N VAL A 167 -3.67 -27.11 -3.11
CA VAL A 167 -4.50 -26.05 -2.52
C VAL A 167 -3.67 -25.24 -1.53
N LEU A 168 -3.89 -23.93 -1.49
CA LEU A 168 -3.41 -23.03 -0.45
C LEU A 168 -4.57 -22.23 0.15
N VAL A 169 -4.41 -21.79 1.39
CA VAL A 169 -5.43 -21.04 2.13
C VAL A 169 -4.92 -19.63 2.44
N ILE A 170 -5.74 -18.62 2.11
CA ILE A 170 -5.51 -17.22 2.45
C ILE A 170 -6.80 -16.71 3.09
N GLU A 171 -6.74 -16.23 4.33
CA GLU A 171 -7.90 -15.70 5.08
C GLU A 171 -9.13 -16.63 4.99
N ASP A 172 -8.92 -17.92 5.29
CA ASP A 172 -9.93 -18.99 5.28
C ASP A 172 -10.56 -19.29 3.89
N VAL A 173 -10.00 -18.72 2.82
CA VAL A 173 -10.41 -19.00 1.45
C VAL A 173 -9.41 -19.93 0.78
N GLU A 174 -9.91 -20.96 0.11
CA GLU A 174 -9.11 -21.98 -0.59
C GLU A 174 -8.87 -21.56 -2.05
N TYR A 175 -7.60 -21.66 -2.47
CA TYR A 175 -7.16 -21.37 -3.85
C TYR A 175 -6.43 -22.58 -4.41
N GLU A 176 -6.65 -22.87 -5.70
CA GLU A 176 -5.88 -23.90 -6.39
C GLU A 176 -4.66 -23.32 -7.10
N VAL A 177 -3.59 -24.10 -7.13
CA VAL A 177 -2.35 -23.77 -7.81
C VAL A 177 -1.87 -24.97 -8.63
N ASP A 178 -0.96 -24.72 -9.57
CA ASP A 178 -0.38 -25.78 -10.39
C ASP A 178 0.29 -26.88 -9.55
N SER A 179 0.17 -28.13 -10.00
CA SER A 179 0.69 -29.32 -9.32
C SER A 179 2.19 -29.30 -9.06
N ARG A 180 2.96 -28.57 -9.86
CA ARG A 180 4.40 -28.34 -9.65
C ARG A 180 4.75 -27.68 -8.32
N TYR A 181 3.78 -27.04 -7.65
CA TYR A 181 3.92 -26.40 -6.34
C TYR A 181 3.45 -27.24 -5.17
N ALA A 182 2.91 -28.44 -5.42
CA ALA A 182 2.46 -29.35 -4.36
C ALA A 182 3.52 -29.52 -3.27
N LYS A 183 3.13 -29.40 -1.99
CA LYS A 183 3.97 -29.51 -0.79
C LYS A 183 5.07 -28.43 -0.66
N LYS A 184 5.20 -27.49 -1.62
CA LYS A 184 6.21 -26.42 -1.58
C LYS A 184 5.71 -25.22 -0.78
N LYS A 185 6.66 -24.43 -0.29
CA LYS A 185 6.41 -23.09 0.22
C LYS A 185 6.50 -22.11 -0.94
N VAL A 186 5.47 -21.30 -1.13
CA VAL A 186 5.37 -20.31 -2.22
C VAL A 186 5.12 -18.93 -1.67
N LYS A 187 5.51 -17.93 -2.44
CA LYS A 187 5.16 -16.54 -2.21
C LYS A 187 3.87 -16.19 -2.93
N ILE A 188 3.00 -15.49 -2.24
CA ILE A 188 1.75 -14.97 -2.80
C ILE A 188 1.76 -13.46 -2.67
N ARG A 189 1.43 -12.76 -3.76
CA ARG A 189 1.11 -11.32 -3.73
C ARG A 189 -0.38 -11.12 -3.95
N TYR A 190 -0.99 -10.21 -3.20
CA TYR A 190 -2.43 -10.01 -3.25
C TYR A 190 -2.81 -8.53 -2.97
N SER A 191 -3.92 -8.11 -3.57
CA SER A 191 -4.49 -6.79 -3.28
C SER A 191 -5.12 -6.76 -1.88
N PRO A 192 -5.12 -5.62 -1.16
CA PRO A 192 -5.72 -5.52 0.18
C PRO A 192 -7.20 -5.89 0.24
N ASP A 193 -7.92 -5.81 -0.89
CA ASP A 193 -9.33 -6.21 -1.02
C ASP A 193 -9.51 -7.66 -1.51
N MET A 194 -8.42 -8.42 -1.61
CA MET A 194 -8.39 -9.84 -2.02
C MET A 194 -8.96 -10.14 -3.40
N LYS A 195 -9.11 -9.13 -4.28
CA LYS A 195 -9.60 -9.35 -5.65
C LYS A 195 -8.53 -9.91 -6.57
N ASP A 196 -7.32 -9.41 -6.42
CA ASP A 196 -6.18 -9.80 -7.24
C ASP A 196 -5.22 -10.62 -6.37
N ILE A 197 -5.00 -11.88 -6.74
CA ILE A 197 -4.14 -12.80 -6.01
C ILE A 197 -3.24 -13.52 -7.00
N TYR A 198 -1.94 -13.47 -6.73
CA TYR A 198 -0.91 -13.99 -7.62
C TYR A 198 0.08 -14.88 -6.87
N LEU A 199 0.48 -15.95 -7.48
CA LEU A 199 1.67 -16.69 -7.13
C LEU A 199 2.89 -15.97 -7.73
N VAL A 200 3.94 -15.81 -6.94
CA VAL A 200 5.21 -15.23 -7.40
C VAL A 200 6.13 -16.34 -7.89
N GLU A 201 6.46 -16.31 -9.17
CA GLU A 201 7.39 -17.24 -9.80
C GLU A 201 8.85 -16.90 -9.41
N ASN A 202 9.79 -17.78 -9.76
CA ASN A 202 11.21 -17.59 -9.44
C ASN A 202 11.85 -16.35 -10.10
N ASP A 203 11.30 -15.93 -11.24
CA ASP A 203 11.71 -14.73 -11.99
C ASP A 203 10.93 -13.47 -11.58
N ASP A 204 10.22 -13.51 -10.45
CA ASP A 204 9.32 -12.46 -9.94
C ASP A 204 8.08 -12.19 -10.83
N THR A 205 7.80 -13.05 -11.80
CA THR A 205 6.56 -13.02 -12.59
C THR A 205 5.37 -13.33 -11.70
N LEU A 206 4.25 -12.62 -11.92
CA LEU A 206 3.01 -12.80 -11.19
C LEU A 206 2.04 -13.67 -11.98
N THR A 207 1.78 -14.89 -11.50
CA THR A 207 0.81 -15.82 -12.07
C THR A 207 -0.49 -15.77 -11.27
N PRO A 208 -1.64 -15.37 -11.87
CA PRO A 208 -2.90 -15.33 -11.15
C PRO A 208 -3.31 -16.74 -10.69
N ILE A 209 -3.79 -16.84 -9.45
CA ILE A 209 -4.34 -18.08 -8.90
C ILE A 209 -5.87 -17.99 -8.82
N ARG A 210 -6.55 -19.14 -8.82
CA ARG A 210 -8.00 -19.21 -8.87
C ARG A 210 -8.57 -19.71 -7.55
N LEU A 211 -9.79 -19.30 -7.24
CA LEU A 211 -10.58 -19.91 -6.18
C LEU A 211 -10.75 -21.41 -6.47
N LEU A 212 -10.63 -22.21 -5.42
CA LEU A 212 -10.87 -23.65 -5.54
C LEU A 212 -12.34 -23.91 -5.90
N ASN A 213 -12.58 -24.49 -7.07
CA ASN A 213 -13.90 -24.97 -7.46
C ASN A 213 -14.02 -26.49 -7.18
N LYS A 214 -14.63 -26.84 -6.04
CA LYS A 214 -14.77 -28.24 -5.62
C LYS A 214 -15.63 -29.09 -6.59
N GLN A 215 -16.54 -28.48 -7.33
CA GLN A 215 -17.40 -29.19 -8.29
C GLN A 215 -16.64 -29.52 -9.57
N GLU A 216 -15.89 -28.58 -10.14
CA GLU A 216 -15.06 -28.84 -11.31
C GLU A 216 -13.95 -29.88 -11.01
N ASN A 217 -13.37 -29.83 -9.82
CA ASN A 217 -12.33 -30.76 -9.40
C ASN A 217 -12.85 -32.19 -9.17
N ALA A 218 -14.13 -32.39 -8.89
CA ALA A 218 -14.74 -33.71 -8.80
C ALA A 218 -14.87 -34.39 -10.18
N ASP A 219 -15.02 -33.61 -11.25
CA ASP A 219 -15.22 -34.09 -12.62
C ASP A 219 -13.92 -34.27 -13.41
N VAL A 220 -12.78 -33.77 -12.90
CA VAL A 220 -11.47 -33.92 -13.55
C VAL A 220 -11.00 -35.37 -13.40
N LYS A 221 -10.96 -36.12 -14.50
CA LYS A 221 -10.35 -37.45 -14.54
C LYS A 221 -8.87 -37.34 -14.21
N ARG A 222 -8.49 -37.64 -12.95
CA ARG A 222 -7.09 -37.70 -12.53
C ARG A 222 -6.37 -38.79 -13.36
N LYS A 223 -5.26 -38.44 -14.03
CA LYS A 223 -4.38 -39.42 -14.63
C LYS A 223 -3.88 -40.38 -13.53
N LYS A 224 -4.32 -41.60 -13.53
CA LYS A 224 -3.79 -42.65 -12.65
C LYS A 224 -2.35 -42.90 -13.08
N PHE A 225 -1.37 -42.49 -12.29
CA PHE A 225 -0.02 -43.02 -12.42
C PHE A 225 0.00 -44.42 -11.88
N TYR A 226 0.05 -45.39 -12.78
CA TYR A 226 0.41 -46.75 -12.40
C TYR A 226 1.92 -46.74 -12.18
N LEU A 227 2.34 -46.98 -10.93
CA LEU A 227 3.71 -47.42 -10.65
C LEU A 227 3.80 -48.79 -11.32
N SER A 228 4.54 -48.88 -12.43
CA SER A 228 4.87 -50.16 -13.03
C SER A 228 5.60 -51.02 -11.97
N GLY A 229 4.98 -52.10 -11.57
CA GLY A 229 5.52 -53.03 -10.59
C GLY A 229 6.88 -53.58 -11.01
N GLY A 230 7.72 -53.78 -10.02
CA GLY A 230 8.97 -54.48 -10.20
C GLY A 230 8.70 -55.87 -10.74
N GLU A 231 9.48 -56.27 -11.71
CA GLU A 231 9.57 -57.66 -12.18
C GLU A 231 10.06 -58.55 -11.01
N GLU A 232 9.32 -59.57 -10.74
CA GLU A 232 9.80 -60.69 -9.95
C GLU A 232 10.88 -61.46 -10.75
N ALA A 233 11.97 -61.73 -10.10
CA ALA A 233 12.90 -62.80 -10.45
C ALA A 233 13.15 -63.65 -9.23
#